data_cf5f4757b922e33536a7fe59711865a0
#
_entry.id   cf5f4757b922e33536a7fe59711865a0
#
_cell.length_a   1.000
_cell.length_b   1.000
_cell.length_c   1.000
_cell.angle_alpha   90.00
_cell.angle_beta   90.00
_cell.angle_gamma   90.00
#
_symmetry.space_group_name_H-M   'P 1'
#
loop_
_entity.id
_entity.type
_entity.pdbx_description
1 polymer ?
#
loop_
_entity_poly.entity_id
_entity_poly.type
_entity_poly.pdbx_seq_one_letter_code
_entity_poly.pdbx_strand_id
1 'polypeptide(L)'
;MILGIDEVGRGPWAGPLVVGAVVLGGATIDGLDDSKKLTKKRREALAQVIQEQAAAYVLGWVSAAELDDVGMSQALRLATRRAVEAVQKQCREQAIALTEIVIDGKVNFLAGTALERYVTMLPKADALVPSVSAASIIAKVARDQYMATQDVLYPGYGFAAHAGYGTAQHRAAIAAHGVTPLHRLSFKPLQHYRNDDPRPADEVHTTQQSDTPTTRGNAGESAAAAALQQRGHQIVARNWRTKYCEIDIISKCGDTLYFAEVKHRTDDYAGDGLAAITRKKRNQMHYAARFYAHHERITTMNLQLIAIATSGSPPRVVRIEAVE
;
A
#
# COMPACT_ATOMS: atom_id res chain seq x y z
N MET A 1 17.70 -21.07 22.17
CA MET A 1 17.32 -19.63 22.16
C MET A 1 15.81 -19.47 21.98
N ILE A 2 15.22 -18.45 22.60
CA ILE A 2 13.80 -18.15 22.50
C ILE A 2 13.58 -17.22 21.29
N LEU A 3 12.63 -17.58 20.42
CA LEU A 3 12.09 -16.72 19.40
C LEU A 3 10.83 -16.02 19.93
N GLY A 4 10.85 -14.71 20.07
CA GLY A 4 9.69 -13.89 20.46
C GLY A 4 8.91 -13.40 19.25
N ILE A 5 7.59 -13.46 19.33
CA ILE A 5 6.67 -13.06 18.26
C ILE A 5 5.57 -12.16 18.82
N ASP A 6 5.34 -11.02 18.17
CA ASP A 6 4.20 -10.13 18.43
C ASP A 6 3.71 -9.49 17.13
N GLU A 7 2.45 -9.05 17.12
CA GLU A 7 1.84 -8.41 15.94
C GLU A 7 1.39 -6.98 16.19
N VAL A 8 1.41 -6.19 15.14
CA VAL A 8 0.86 -4.83 15.09
C VAL A 8 -0.04 -4.62 13.87
N GLY A 9 -1.07 -3.84 14.04
CA GLY A 9 -1.91 -3.45 12.91
C GLY A 9 -3.17 -4.31 12.73
N ARG A 10 -3.69 -4.99 13.75
CA ARG A 10 -4.98 -5.72 13.67
C ARG A 10 -6.18 -4.78 13.55
N GLY A 11 -6.21 -3.70 14.34
CA GLY A 11 -7.36 -2.80 14.46
C GLY A 11 -7.48 -1.65 13.45
N PRO A 12 -6.40 -1.14 12.83
CA PRO A 12 -6.48 -0.06 11.85
C PRO A 12 -7.33 -0.42 10.64
N TRP A 13 -8.03 0.58 10.09
CA TRP A 13 -8.83 0.48 8.86
C TRP A 13 -7.98 0.56 7.61
N ALA A 14 -6.73 1.03 7.73
CA ALA A 14 -5.79 1.14 6.63
C ALA A 14 -4.38 0.69 7.02
N GLY A 15 -3.61 0.25 6.03
CA GLY A 15 -2.23 -0.18 6.16
C GLY A 15 -2.06 -1.66 6.45
N PRO A 16 -0.81 -2.14 6.43
CA PRO A 16 -0.49 -3.55 6.54
C PRO A 16 -0.68 -4.08 7.96
N LEU A 17 -0.80 -5.41 8.06
CA LEU A 17 -0.56 -6.18 9.25
C LEU A 17 0.94 -6.54 9.29
N VAL A 18 1.58 -6.40 10.44
CA VAL A 18 3.02 -6.70 10.58
C VAL A 18 3.23 -7.59 11.80
N VAL A 19 4.01 -8.64 11.64
CA VAL A 19 4.45 -9.52 12.72
C VAL A 19 5.95 -9.35 12.88
N GLY A 20 6.39 -9.03 14.09
CA GLY A 20 7.79 -9.06 14.49
C GLY A 20 8.20 -10.44 14.99
N ALA A 21 9.37 -10.88 14.62
CA ALA A 21 10.01 -12.12 15.10
C ALA A 21 11.45 -11.81 15.46
N VAL A 22 11.83 -12.01 16.74
CA VAL A 22 13.14 -11.63 17.29
C VAL A 22 13.75 -12.75 18.12
N VAL A 23 15.04 -13.00 17.90
CA VAL A 23 15.91 -13.82 18.73
C VAL A 23 17.01 -12.93 19.29
N LEU A 24 17.01 -12.66 20.59
CA LEU A 24 18.03 -11.79 21.21
C LEU A 24 19.42 -12.41 21.28
N GLY A 25 19.54 -13.76 21.29
CA GLY A 25 20.83 -14.40 21.24
C GLY A 25 21.67 -14.27 22.54
N GLY A 26 21.04 -13.90 23.66
CA GLY A 26 21.70 -13.60 24.92
C GLY A 26 21.99 -12.13 25.16
N ALA A 27 21.65 -11.24 24.18
CA ALA A 27 21.76 -9.82 24.40
C ALA A 27 20.77 -9.33 25.47
N THR A 28 21.26 -8.47 26.37
CA THR A 28 20.43 -7.77 27.36
C THR A 28 20.25 -6.35 26.93
N ILE A 29 19.01 -5.98 26.65
CA ILE A 29 18.66 -4.62 26.18
C ILE A 29 17.80 -3.96 27.25
N ASP A 30 18.33 -2.89 27.87
CA ASP A 30 17.66 -2.19 28.93
C ASP A 30 16.46 -1.38 28.44
N GLY A 31 15.36 -1.47 29.20
CA GLY A 31 14.14 -0.70 28.96
C GLY A 31 13.20 -1.29 27.92
N LEU A 32 13.36 -2.59 27.60
CA LEU A 32 12.34 -3.33 26.89
C LEU A 32 11.07 -3.42 27.77
N ASP A 33 9.92 -3.06 27.22
CA ASP A 33 8.59 -3.17 27.84
C ASP A 33 7.54 -3.20 26.72
N ASP A 34 6.27 -3.37 27.06
CA ASP A 34 5.14 -3.21 26.14
C ASP A 34 5.28 -1.92 25.32
N SER A 35 5.31 -2.06 24.01
CA SER A 35 5.54 -0.94 23.07
C SER A 35 4.53 0.20 23.23
N LYS A 36 3.34 -0.08 23.80
CA LYS A 36 2.28 0.93 24.03
C LYS A 36 2.58 1.81 25.24
N LYS A 37 3.38 1.35 26.18
CA LYS A 37 3.82 2.13 27.35
C LYS A 37 4.99 3.06 27.04
N LEU A 38 5.72 2.78 25.98
CA LEU A 38 6.89 3.56 25.58
C LEU A 38 6.48 4.79 24.75
N THR A 39 7.18 5.90 24.92
CA THR A 39 7.05 7.06 24.03
C THR A 39 7.57 6.70 22.63
N LYS A 40 7.11 7.43 21.60
CA LYS A 40 7.56 7.24 20.22
C LYS A 40 9.10 7.29 20.11
N LYS A 41 9.72 8.34 20.68
CA LYS A 41 11.17 8.53 20.68
C LYS A 41 11.91 7.35 21.34
N ARG A 42 11.39 6.83 22.46
CA ARG A 42 12.03 5.69 23.15
C ARG A 42 11.91 4.41 22.34
N ARG A 43 10.73 4.16 21.70
CA ARG A 43 10.57 3.02 20.80
C ARG A 43 11.53 3.06 19.62
N GLU A 44 11.68 4.21 18.97
CA GLU A 44 12.60 4.38 17.83
C GLU A 44 14.05 4.11 18.24
N ALA A 45 14.49 4.64 19.38
CA ALA A 45 15.82 4.37 19.91
C ALA A 45 16.03 2.88 20.25
N LEU A 46 15.05 2.26 20.90
CA LEU A 46 15.12 0.82 21.22
C LEU A 46 15.09 -0.06 19.97
N ALA A 47 14.31 0.31 18.95
CA ALA A 47 14.27 -0.44 17.71
C ALA A 47 15.63 -0.48 17.02
N GLN A 48 16.39 0.62 17.05
CA GLN A 48 17.75 0.65 16.54
C GLN A 48 18.67 -0.29 17.35
N VAL A 49 18.65 -0.21 18.68
CA VAL A 49 19.45 -1.09 19.55
C VAL A 49 19.11 -2.56 19.32
N ILE A 50 17.80 -2.89 19.19
CA ILE A 50 17.37 -4.26 18.90
C ILE A 50 17.93 -4.74 17.55
N GLN A 51 17.89 -3.90 16.51
CA GLN A 51 18.40 -4.24 15.18
C GLN A 51 19.92 -4.46 15.18
N GLU A 52 20.65 -3.75 16.03
CA GLU A 52 22.11 -3.86 16.16
C GLU A 52 22.54 -5.05 17.02
N GLN A 53 21.77 -5.42 18.06
CA GLN A 53 22.19 -6.38 19.06
C GLN A 53 21.49 -7.75 19.00
N ALA A 54 20.31 -7.83 18.37
CA ALA A 54 19.62 -9.10 18.25
C ALA A 54 20.38 -10.06 17.32
N ALA A 55 20.47 -11.32 17.73
CA ALA A 55 21.10 -12.35 16.91
C ALA A 55 20.35 -12.61 15.59
N ALA A 56 19.02 -12.48 15.61
CA ALA A 56 18.20 -12.54 14.41
C ALA A 56 16.90 -11.75 14.59
N TYR A 57 16.44 -11.05 13.56
CA TYR A 57 15.12 -10.45 13.57
C TYR A 57 14.56 -10.34 12.14
N VAL A 58 13.25 -10.44 12.03
CA VAL A 58 12.52 -10.28 10.76
C VAL A 58 11.16 -9.69 11.03
N LEU A 59 10.61 -8.99 10.02
CA LEU A 59 9.25 -8.52 9.97
C LEU A 59 8.47 -9.26 8.87
N GLY A 60 7.39 -9.93 9.25
CA GLY A 60 6.45 -10.52 8.32
C GLY A 60 5.32 -9.53 7.99
N TRP A 61 5.19 -9.17 6.73
CA TRP A 61 4.22 -8.19 6.25
C TRP A 61 3.08 -8.87 5.50
N VAL A 62 1.85 -8.38 5.73
CA VAL A 62 0.66 -8.70 4.94
C VAL A 62 -0.03 -7.38 4.60
N SER A 63 -0.22 -7.12 3.31
CA SER A 63 -0.86 -5.91 2.83
C SER A 63 -2.35 -5.85 3.18
N ALA A 64 -2.97 -4.68 3.03
CA ALA A 64 -4.41 -4.53 3.20
C ALA A 64 -5.19 -5.41 2.20
N ALA A 65 -4.70 -5.53 0.97
CA ALA A 65 -5.31 -6.37 -0.05
C ALA A 65 -5.27 -7.85 0.34
N GLU A 66 -4.08 -8.39 0.63
CA GLU A 66 -3.93 -9.79 1.07
C GLU A 66 -4.78 -10.09 2.32
N LEU A 67 -4.87 -9.12 3.26
CA LEU A 67 -5.70 -9.28 4.44
C LEU A 67 -7.20 -9.36 4.10
N ASP A 68 -7.65 -8.55 3.15
CA ASP A 68 -9.04 -8.57 2.70
C ASP A 68 -9.39 -9.87 1.95
N ASP A 69 -8.43 -10.44 1.22
CA ASP A 69 -8.60 -11.68 0.46
C ASP A 69 -8.69 -12.90 1.39
N VAL A 70 -7.78 -13.00 2.37
CA VAL A 70 -7.68 -14.19 3.21
C VAL A 70 -8.37 -14.03 4.57
N GLY A 71 -8.73 -12.82 4.97
CA GLY A 71 -9.27 -12.48 6.29
C GLY A 71 -8.21 -12.44 7.38
N MET A 72 -8.54 -11.76 8.50
CA MET A 72 -7.61 -11.44 9.60
C MET A 72 -6.87 -12.67 10.17
N SER A 73 -7.58 -13.77 10.36
CA SER A 73 -7.00 -14.97 10.99
C SER A 73 -5.92 -15.61 10.09
N GLN A 74 -6.18 -15.70 8.80
CA GLN A 74 -5.21 -16.25 7.85
C GLN A 74 -4.08 -15.25 7.56
N ALA A 75 -4.37 -13.95 7.57
CA ALA A 75 -3.37 -12.90 7.45
C ALA A 75 -2.34 -12.96 8.60
N LEU A 76 -2.79 -13.18 9.84
CA LEU A 76 -1.91 -13.39 10.99
C LEU A 76 -1.03 -14.63 10.82
N ARG A 77 -1.61 -15.77 10.40
CA ARG A 77 -0.85 -16.99 10.09
C ARG A 77 0.18 -16.75 8.99
N LEU A 78 -0.20 -16.06 7.92
CA LEU A 78 0.67 -15.75 6.79
C LEU A 78 1.84 -14.85 7.20
N ALA A 79 1.57 -13.75 7.92
CA ALA A 79 2.59 -12.84 8.41
C ALA A 79 3.56 -13.56 9.37
N THR A 80 3.02 -14.35 10.31
CA THR A 80 3.83 -15.14 11.25
C THR A 80 4.71 -16.16 10.52
N ARG A 81 4.18 -16.89 9.56
CA ARG A 81 4.94 -17.85 8.76
C ARG A 81 6.07 -17.18 8.00
N ARG A 82 5.79 -16.06 7.30
CA ARG A 82 6.82 -15.27 6.60
C ARG A 82 7.96 -14.83 7.52
N ALA A 83 7.62 -14.33 8.71
CA ALA A 83 8.61 -13.89 9.69
C ALA A 83 9.44 -15.06 10.22
N VAL A 84 8.79 -16.16 10.61
CA VAL A 84 9.45 -17.32 11.21
C VAL A 84 10.34 -18.06 10.23
N GLU A 85 9.89 -18.30 9.00
CA GLU A 85 10.71 -18.93 7.95
C GLU A 85 12.00 -18.13 7.69
N ALA A 86 11.89 -16.81 7.63
CA ALA A 86 13.04 -15.94 7.40
C ALA A 86 13.99 -15.87 8.62
N VAL A 87 13.46 -15.79 9.86
CA VAL A 87 14.29 -15.87 11.07
C VAL A 87 14.98 -17.22 11.21
N GLN A 88 14.27 -18.32 10.91
CA GLN A 88 14.89 -19.64 10.92
C GLN A 88 16.04 -19.76 9.92
N LYS A 89 15.95 -19.11 8.77
CA LYS A 89 17.05 -19.05 7.81
C LYS A 89 18.26 -18.32 8.42
N GLN A 90 18.07 -17.13 9.00
CA GLN A 90 19.13 -16.38 9.67
C GLN A 90 19.76 -17.19 10.82
N CYS A 91 18.94 -17.85 11.64
CA CYS A 91 19.42 -18.69 12.74
C CYS A 91 20.27 -19.87 12.25
N ARG A 92 19.87 -20.53 11.16
CA ARG A 92 20.67 -21.63 10.57
C ARG A 92 22.03 -21.14 10.06
N GLU A 93 22.07 -19.99 9.39
CA GLU A 93 23.30 -19.38 8.89
C GLU A 93 24.29 -19.02 10.01
N GLN A 94 23.78 -18.76 11.21
CA GLN A 94 24.56 -18.41 12.40
C GLN A 94 24.73 -19.57 13.41
N ALA A 95 24.30 -20.78 13.05
CA ALA A 95 24.31 -21.97 13.95
C ALA A 95 23.53 -21.74 15.26
N ILE A 96 22.48 -20.93 15.27
CA ILE A 96 21.62 -20.65 16.42
C ILE A 96 20.53 -21.71 16.52
N ALA A 97 20.47 -22.46 17.61
CA ALA A 97 19.43 -23.43 17.91
C ALA A 97 18.23 -22.74 18.60
N LEU A 98 17.06 -22.77 17.94
CA LEU A 98 15.80 -22.35 18.56
C LEU A 98 15.22 -23.47 19.40
N THR A 99 14.93 -23.19 20.66
CA THR A 99 14.37 -24.15 21.61
C THR A 99 12.91 -23.92 21.93
N GLU A 100 12.45 -22.68 21.78
CA GLU A 100 11.09 -22.26 22.11
C GLU A 100 10.67 -21.08 21.23
N ILE A 101 9.39 -21.01 20.92
CA ILE A 101 8.73 -19.89 20.22
C ILE A 101 7.67 -19.35 21.16
N VAL A 102 7.80 -18.08 21.58
CA VAL A 102 6.81 -17.43 22.44
C VAL A 102 6.01 -16.44 21.62
N ILE A 103 4.69 -16.63 21.58
CA ILE A 103 3.75 -15.75 20.87
C ILE A 103 2.93 -14.96 21.89
N ASP A 104 2.85 -13.63 21.73
CA ASP A 104 1.92 -12.85 22.56
C ASP A 104 0.46 -13.23 22.28
N GLY A 105 -0.32 -13.39 23.35
CA GLY A 105 -1.76 -13.68 23.27
C GLY A 105 -2.13 -15.13 23.48
N LYS A 106 -3.30 -15.51 22.92
CA LYS A 106 -3.96 -16.82 23.19
C LYS A 106 -4.10 -17.69 21.94
N VAL A 107 -3.57 -17.25 20.79
CA VAL A 107 -3.76 -17.93 19.52
C VAL A 107 -2.42 -18.41 18.96
N ASN A 108 -2.34 -19.69 18.68
CA ASN A 108 -1.18 -20.26 18.00
C ASN A 108 -1.29 -20.05 16.49
N PHE A 109 -0.57 -19.08 15.95
CA PHE A 109 -0.55 -18.80 14.50
C PHE A 109 0.29 -19.82 13.71
N LEU A 110 1.05 -20.70 14.40
CA LEU A 110 1.83 -21.78 13.79
C LEU A 110 1.15 -23.16 13.95
N ALA A 111 -0.10 -23.18 14.43
CA ALA A 111 -0.87 -24.43 14.54
C ALA A 111 -1.00 -25.11 13.17
N GLY A 112 -0.83 -26.45 13.16
CA GLY A 112 -0.80 -27.26 11.94
C GLY A 112 0.54 -27.27 11.21
N THR A 113 1.59 -26.64 11.75
CA THR A 113 2.94 -26.70 11.21
C THR A 113 3.86 -27.60 12.08
N ALA A 114 5.02 -27.99 11.54
CA ALA A 114 6.01 -28.75 12.32
C ALA A 114 6.55 -28.00 13.56
N LEU A 115 6.34 -26.69 13.61
CA LEU A 115 6.78 -25.82 14.69
C LEU A 115 5.78 -25.74 15.85
N GLU A 116 4.55 -26.20 15.67
CA GLU A 116 3.47 -26.10 16.65
C GLU A 116 3.89 -26.58 18.06
N ARG A 117 4.64 -27.67 18.13
CA ARG A 117 5.13 -28.28 19.39
C ARG A 117 6.11 -27.41 20.18
N TYR A 118 6.70 -26.39 19.54
CA TYR A 118 7.65 -25.48 20.18
C TYR A 118 7.00 -24.16 20.63
N VAL A 119 5.70 -23.99 20.37
CA VAL A 119 5.00 -22.74 20.62
C VAL A 119 4.42 -22.69 22.02
N THR A 120 4.81 -21.66 22.74
CA THR A 120 4.19 -21.24 24.00
C THR A 120 3.37 -19.97 23.73
N MET A 121 2.07 -20.01 24.01
CA MET A 121 1.20 -18.84 23.95
C MET A 121 1.14 -18.20 25.33
N LEU A 122 1.55 -16.94 25.45
CA LEU A 122 1.61 -16.24 26.72
C LEU A 122 0.92 -14.87 26.61
N PRO A 123 -0.25 -14.67 27.21
CA PRO A 123 -0.89 -13.35 27.22
C PRO A 123 -0.03 -12.31 27.93
N LYS A 124 0.17 -11.14 27.31
CA LYS A 124 1.04 -10.05 27.74
C LYS A 124 2.52 -10.46 27.77
N ALA A 125 2.94 -11.34 26.88
CA ALA A 125 4.32 -11.74 26.74
C ALA A 125 5.25 -10.57 26.36
N ASP A 126 4.70 -9.56 25.70
CA ASP A 126 5.37 -8.29 25.40
C ASP A 126 5.89 -7.53 26.64
N ALA A 127 5.32 -7.78 27.81
CA ALA A 127 5.77 -7.23 29.10
C ALA A 127 6.63 -8.21 29.91
N LEU A 128 6.71 -9.48 29.53
CA LEU A 128 7.31 -10.54 30.35
C LEU A 128 8.53 -11.21 29.71
N VAL A 129 8.57 -11.26 28.38
CA VAL A 129 9.59 -11.97 27.62
C VAL A 129 10.35 -10.98 26.73
N PRO A 130 11.63 -10.72 27.00
CA PRO A 130 12.41 -9.69 26.31
C PRO A 130 12.40 -9.81 24.77
N SER A 131 12.45 -11.03 24.22
CA SER A 131 12.38 -11.25 22.78
C SER A 131 11.01 -10.90 22.18
N VAL A 132 9.92 -11.04 22.95
CA VAL A 132 8.57 -10.63 22.53
C VAL A 132 8.42 -9.12 22.62
N SER A 133 8.92 -8.49 23.71
CA SER A 133 8.99 -7.02 23.83
C SER A 133 9.75 -6.41 22.64
N ALA A 134 10.90 -6.99 22.29
CA ALA A 134 11.68 -6.57 21.14
C ALA A 134 10.90 -6.72 19.83
N ALA A 135 10.19 -7.82 19.62
CA ALA A 135 9.35 -8.06 18.45
C ALA A 135 8.23 -7.03 18.33
N SER A 136 7.55 -6.73 19.45
CA SER A 136 6.52 -5.68 19.55
C SER A 136 7.06 -4.31 19.13
N ILE A 137 8.21 -3.92 19.67
CA ILE A 137 8.84 -2.62 19.41
C ILE A 137 9.21 -2.47 17.92
N ILE A 138 9.96 -3.43 17.35
CA ILE A 138 10.39 -3.32 15.95
C ILE A 138 9.21 -3.35 14.97
N ALA A 139 8.20 -4.18 15.21
CA ALA A 139 7.00 -4.23 14.39
C ALA A 139 6.24 -2.91 14.44
N LYS A 140 6.09 -2.33 15.64
CA LYS A 140 5.40 -1.05 15.84
C LYS A 140 6.13 0.09 15.15
N VAL A 141 7.45 0.22 15.34
CA VAL A 141 8.25 1.28 14.72
C VAL A 141 8.20 1.18 13.20
N ALA A 142 8.44 0.00 12.65
CA ALA A 142 8.45 -0.19 11.21
C ALA A 142 7.09 0.10 10.56
N ARG A 143 5.99 -0.34 11.21
CA ARG A 143 4.65 -0.05 10.70
C ARG A 143 4.31 1.43 10.77
N ASP A 144 4.66 2.12 11.86
CA ASP A 144 4.39 3.55 12.01
C ASP A 144 5.20 4.37 10.98
N GLN A 145 6.45 4.00 10.73
CA GLN A 145 7.29 4.59 9.68
C GLN A 145 6.69 4.36 8.28
N TYR A 146 6.25 3.14 7.99
CA TYR A 146 5.55 2.83 6.75
C TYR A 146 4.33 3.72 6.57
N MET A 147 3.47 3.86 7.58
CA MET A 147 2.28 4.70 7.51
C MET A 147 2.61 6.19 7.34
N ALA A 148 3.70 6.67 7.95
CA ALA A 148 4.19 8.03 7.74
C ALA A 148 4.68 8.26 6.30
N THR A 149 5.35 7.29 5.70
CA THR A 149 5.72 7.34 4.27
C THR A 149 4.48 7.36 3.37
N GLN A 150 3.45 6.57 3.73
CA GLN A 150 2.20 6.56 2.97
C GLN A 150 1.43 7.88 3.08
N ASP A 151 1.60 8.66 4.13
CA ASP A 151 0.97 9.98 4.27
C ASP A 151 1.43 10.97 3.19
N VAL A 152 2.68 10.84 2.75
CA VAL A 152 3.22 11.61 1.62
C VAL A 152 2.59 11.20 0.30
N LEU A 153 2.32 9.90 0.12
CA LEU A 153 1.72 9.36 -1.10
C LEU A 153 0.20 9.60 -1.18
N TYR A 154 -0.45 9.69 -0.02
CA TYR A 154 -1.90 9.92 0.13
C TYR A 154 -2.17 11.16 0.99
N PRO A 155 -1.86 12.36 0.49
CA PRO A 155 -2.03 13.60 1.26
C PRO A 155 -3.52 13.82 1.61
N GLY A 156 -3.75 14.34 2.81
CA GLY A 156 -5.09 14.61 3.32
C GLY A 156 -5.71 13.50 4.15
N TYR A 157 -5.14 12.29 4.17
CA TYR A 157 -5.63 11.21 5.03
C TYR A 157 -5.11 11.30 6.47
N GLY A 158 -3.90 11.83 6.69
CA GLY A 158 -3.29 11.97 8.00
C GLY A 158 -2.74 10.65 8.57
N PHE A 159 -2.28 9.75 7.71
CA PHE A 159 -1.76 8.42 8.11
C PHE A 159 -0.57 8.50 9.07
N ALA A 160 0.27 9.53 8.97
CA ALA A 160 1.37 9.74 9.89
C ALA A 160 0.90 9.99 11.34
N ALA A 161 -0.26 10.61 11.52
CA ALA A 161 -0.80 10.95 12.83
C ALA A 161 -1.49 9.78 13.51
N HIS A 162 -2.30 9.00 12.78
CA HIS A 162 -3.17 7.98 13.35
C HIS A 162 -2.87 6.55 12.85
N ALA A 163 -1.82 6.37 12.07
CA ALA A 163 -1.35 5.05 11.59
C ALA A 163 -2.47 4.16 11.01
N GLY A 164 -3.48 4.77 10.36
CA GLY A 164 -4.59 4.08 9.72
C GLY A 164 -5.76 3.70 10.64
N TYR A 165 -5.74 4.08 11.92
CA TYR A 165 -6.89 3.87 12.80
C TYR A 165 -8.08 4.76 12.40
N GLY A 166 -9.31 4.26 12.62
CA GLY A 166 -10.56 4.92 12.26
C GLY A 166 -10.92 6.12 13.15
N THR A 167 -10.01 7.08 13.30
CA THR A 167 -10.21 8.34 14.02
C THR A 167 -11.23 9.23 13.32
N ALA A 168 -11.70 10.29 13.97
CA ALA A 168 -12.60 11.26 13.35
C ALA A 168 -11.95 11.89 12.10
N GLN A 169 -10.65 12.23 12.19
CA GLN A 169 -9.88 12.76 11.06
C GLN A 169 -9.84 11.78 9.89
N HIS A 170 -9.55 10.50 10.15
CA HIS A 170 -9.49 9.47 9.10
C HIS A 170 -10.84 9.24 8.43
N ARG A 171 -11.94 9.22 9.23
CA ARG A 171 -13.31 9.12 8.69
C ARG A 171 -13.66 10.30 7.79
N ALA A 172 -13.32 11.51 8.22
CA ALA A 172 -13.56 12.72 7.43
C ALA A 172 -12.74 12.70 6.12
N ALA A 173 -11.51 12.23 6.18
CA ALA A 173 -10.66 12.07 4.99
C ALA A 173 -11.24 11.04 4.00
N ILE A 174 -11.72 9.89 4.49
CA ILE A 174 -12.39 8.89 3.64
C ILE A 174 -13.66 9.47 3.01
N ALA A 175 -14.47 10.20 3.77
CA ALA A 175 -15.68 10.85 3.23
C ALA A 175 -15.36 11.88 2.14
N ALA A 176 -14.27 12.63 2.29
CA ALA A 176 -13.85 13.66 1.35
C ALA A 176 -13.14 13.11 0.09
N HIS A 177 -12.32 12.05 0.25
CA HIS A 177 -11.38 11.58 -0.79
C HIS A 177 -11.67 10.14 -1.26
N GLY A 178 -12.59 9.42 -0.62
CA GLY A 178 -12.83 7.99 -0.87
C GLY A 178 -11.80 7.09 -0.18
N VAL A 179 -11.76 5.83 -0.59
CA VAL A 179 -10.79 4.85 -0.10
C VAL A 179 -9.54 4.82 -0.97
N THR A 180 -8.42 4.37 -0.39
CA THR A 180 -7.14 4.11 -1.08
C THR A 180 -6.84 2.63 -1.04
N PRO A 181 -5.83 2.14 -1.78
CA PRO A 181 -5.37 0.75 -1.70
C PRO A 181 -4.93 0.28 -0.32
N LEU A 182 -4.65 1.22 0.57
CA LEU A 182 -4.28 0.89 1.94
C LEU A 182 -5.47 0.51 2.81
N HIS A 183 -6.70 0.86 2.39
CA HIS A 183 -7.90 0.59 3.18
C HIS A 183 -8.30 -0.88 3.12
N ARG A 184 -8.77 -1.38 4.26
CA ARG A 184 -9.21 -2.77 4.44
C ARG A 184 -10.71 -2.85 4.26
N LEU A 185 -11.14 -3.16 3.05
CA LEU A 185 -12.56 -3.14 2.67
C LEU A 185 -13.36 -4.33 3.22
N SER A 186 -12.67 -5.33 3.78
CA SER A 186 -13.32 -6.39 4.56
C SER A 186 -13.77 -5.92 5.94
N PHE A 187 -13.25 -4.78 6.43
CA PHE A 187 -13.63 -4.25 7.73
C PHE A 187 -15.02 -3.60 7.67
N LYS A 188 -15.88 -3.95 8.64
CA LYS A 188 -17.29 -3.51 8.67
C LYS A 188 -17.52 -2.02 8.36
N PRO A 189 -16.72 -1.05 8.88
CA PRO A 189 -16.93 0.36 8.56
C PRO A 189 -16.67 0.73 7.10
N LEU A 190 -15.94 -0.10 6.34
CA LEU A 190 -15.54 0.19 4.97
C LEU A 190 -16.17 -0.76 3.93
N GLN A 191 -16.99 -1.71 4.36
CA GLN A 191 -17.58 -2.72 3.45
C GLN A 191 -18.41 -2.11 2.31
N HIS A 192 -19.04 -0.95 2.53
CA HIS A 192 -19.83 -0.28 1.51
C HIS A 192 -18.99 0.32 0.37
N TYR A 193 -17.66 0.45 0.57
CA TYR A 193 -16.74 0.87 -0.49
C TYR A 193 -16.22 -0.29 -1.35
N ARG A 194 -16.66 -1.54 -1.13
CA ARG A 194 -16.18 -2.69 -1.91
C ARG A 194 -16.45 -2.58 -3.39
N ASN A 195 -17.58 -1.98 -3.78
CA ASN A 195 -17.91 -1.74 -5.20
C ASN A 195 -17.07 -0.59 -5.80
N ASP A 196 -16.52 0.27 -4.94
CA ASP A 196 -15.60 1.36 -5.31
C ASP A 196 -14.15 0.95 -5.05
N ASP A 197 -13.87 -0.36 -4.89
CA ASP A 197 -12.56 -0.89 -4.52
C ASP A 197 -11.51 -0.45 -5.52
N PRO A 198 -10.54 0.37 -5.10
CA PRO A 198 -9.46 0.82 -5.96
C PRO A 198 -8.40 -0.26 -6.22
N ARG A 199 -8.53 -1.46 -5.64
CA ARG A 199 -7.55 -2.57 -5.77
C ARG A 199 -7.89 -3.46 -6.97
N PRO A 200 -6.92 -4.15 -7.62
CA PRO A 200 -7.20 -5.12 -8.70
C PRO A 200 -7.91 -6.37 -8.17
N ALA A 201 -8.73 -6.97 -8.97
CA ALA A 201 -8.88 -8.41 -8.97
C ALA A 201 -7.55 -9.02 -9.45
N ASP A 202 -7.05 -10.06 -8.73
CA ASP A 202 -5.79 -10.70 -9.11
C ASP A 202 -5.80 -11.08 -10.59
N GLU A 203 -4.78 -10.65 -11.28
CA GLU A 203 -4.04 -11.29 -12.35
C GLU A 203 -3.40 -10.23 -13.23
N VAL A 204 -2.07 -10.25 -13.25
CA VAL A 204 -1.29 -9.73 -14.37
C VAL A 204 -1.57 -10.66 -15.54
N HIS A 205 -2.67 -10.47 -16.22
CA HIS A 205 -2.83 -10.97 -17.58
C HIS A 205 -2.41 -9.87 -18.53
N THR A 206 -1.21 -10.03 -19.07
CA THR A 206 -0.86 -9.56 -20.40
C THR A 206 -1.84 -10.23 -21.36
N THR A 207 -3.00 -9.67 -21.53
CA THR A 207 -3.91 -10.07 -22.61
C THR A 207 -3.76 -9.09 -23.74
N GLN A 208 -3.08 -9.58 -24.77
CA GLN A 208 -3.40 -9.21 -26.13
C GLN A 208 -4.91 -9.33 -26.33
N GLN A 209 -5.48 -8.27 -26.86
CA GLN A 209 -6.75 -8.14 -27.57
C GLN A 209 -7.74 -9.31 -27.48
N SER A 210 -8.89 -9.03 -26.88
CA SER A 210 -10.15 -9.55 -27.42
C SER A 210 -11.17 -8.40 -27.42
N ASP A 211 -11.61 -8.11 -28.62
CA ASP A 211 -12.60 -7.08 -28.98
C ASP A 211 -13.96 -7.36 -28.35
N THR A 212 -14.49 -6.37 -27.63
CA THR A 212 -15.93 -6.06 -27.67
C THR A 212 -16.15 -4.58 -27.38
N PRO A 213 -17.12 -3.90 -28.00
CA PRO A 213 -16.97 -2.53 -28.46
C PRO A 213 -17.66 -1.50 -27.57
N THR A 214 -16.90 -0.53 -27.11
CA THR A 214 -17.42 0.84 -26.99
C THR A 214 -16.67 1.70 -28.02
N THR A 215 -17.08 1.54 -29.28
CA THR A 215 -16.45 2.13 -30.46
C THR A 215 -16.40 3.66 -30.46
N ARG A 216 -17.02 4.36 -29.51
CA ARG A 216 -17.07 5.84 -29.44
C ARG A 216 -15.99 6.44 -28.53
N GLY A 217 -15.58 5.79 -27.42
CA GLY A 217 -14.49 6.27 -26.56
C GLY A 217 -13.13 6.16 -27.25
N ASN A 218 -12.90 5.05 -27.96
CA ASN A 218 -11.63 4.72 -28.59
C ASN A 218 -11.23 5.71 -29.74
N ALA A 219 -12.20 6.33 -30.41
CA ALA A 219 -11.94 7.31 -31.47
C ALA A 219 -11.45 8.66 -30.91
N GLY A 220 -12.02 9.13 -29.80
CA GLY A 220 -11.57 10.34 -29.10
C GLY A 220 -10.16 10.23 -28.54
N GLU A 221 -9.84 9.09 -27.91
CA GLU A 221 -8.49 8.80 -27.40
C GLU A 221 -7.46 8.71 -28.54
N SER A 222 -7.85 8.14 -29.68
CA SER A 222 -6.96 8.06 -30.84
C SER A 222 -6.67 9.44 -31.42
N ALA A 223 -7.66 10.32 -31.48
CA ALA A 223 -7.48 11.72 -31.89
C ALA A 223 -6.58 12.47 -30.88
N ALA A 224 -6.77 12.25 -29.58
CA ALA A 224 -5.95 12.84 -28.54
C ALA A 224 -4.49 12.38 -28.62
N ALA A 225 -4.24 11.07 -28.82
CA ALA A 225 -2.89 10.52 -28.98
C ALA A 225 -2.18 11.10 -30.22
N ALA A 226 -2.87 11.18 -31.35
CA ALA A 226 -2.34 11.78 -32.58
C ALA A 226 -1.99 13.26 -32.37
N ALA A 227 -2.83 14.02 -31.69
CA ALA A 227 -2.59 15.42 -31.39
C ALA A 227 -1.41 15.65 -30.43
N LEU A 228 -1.17 14.75 -29.48
CA LEU A 228 0.02 14.77 -28.63
C LEU A 228 1.28 14.44 -29.43
N GLN A 229 1.24 13.44 -30.33
CA GLN A 229 2.36 13.11 -31.19
C GLN A 229 2.75 14.26 -32.11
N GLN A 230 1.77 14.96 -32.69
CA GLN A 230 2.01 16.17 -33.50
C GLN A 230 2.68 17.30 -32.71
N ARG A 231 2.52 17.32 -31.38
CA ARG A 231 3.19 18.27 -30.46
C ARG A 231 4.53 17.75 -29.92
N GLY A 232 5.08 16.69 -30.49
CA GLY A 232 6.38 16.15 -30.12
C GLY A 232 6.35 15.19 -28.91
N HIS A 233 5.17 14.74 -28.46
CA HIS A 233 5.10 13.72 -27.42
C HIS A 233 5.33 12.32 -27.99
N GLN A 234 6.10 11.52 -27.30
CA GLN A 234 6.17 10.08 -27.50
C GLN A 234 5.07 9.43 -26.64
N ILE A 235 4.18 8.66 -27.25
CA ILE A 235 3.18 7.88 -26.50
C ILE A 235 3.88 6.70 -25.86
N VAL A 236 3.78 6.61 -24.53
CA VAL A 236 4.38 5.55 -23.72
C VAL A 236 3.39 4.43 -23.46
N ALA A 237 2.15 4.78 -23.12
CA ALA A 237 1.08 3.81 -22.93
C ALA A 237 -0.29 4.43 -23.28
N ARG A 238 -1.25 3.60 -23.64
CA ARG A 238 -2.66 3.96 -23.81
C ARG A 238 -3.52 3.02 -22.98
N ASN A 239 -4.64 3.54 -22.47
CA ASN A 239 -5.57 2.78 -21.62
C ASN A 239 -4.82 2.05 -20.49
N TRP A 240 -3.84 2.77 -19.91
CA TRP A 240 -3.07 2.21 -18.83
C TRP A 240 -3.96 2.08 -17.61
N ARG A 241 -4.19 0.85 -17.23
CA ARG A 241 -5.07 0.51 -16.12
C ARG A 241 -4.27 -0.11 -15.02
N THR A 242 -4.45 0.42 -13.86
CA THR A 242 -4.24 -0.31 -12.63
C THR A 242 -5.60 -0.53 -12.00
N LYS A 243 -5.61 -1.32 -10.97
CA LYS A 243 -6.80 -1.46 -10.17
C LYS A 243 -7.23 -0.18 -9.45
N TYR A 244 -6.39 0.82 -9.49
CA TYR A 244 -6.62 2.07 -8.75
C TYR A 244 -7.12 3.21 -9.61
N CYS A 245 -6.79 3.16 -10.88
CA CYS A 245 -7.10 4.23 -11.79
C CYS A 245 -6.86 3.79 -13.24
N GLU A 246 -7.55 4.44 -14.12
CA GLU A 246 -7.33 4.40 -15.54
C GLU A 246 -6.78 5.74 -15.99
N ILE A 247 -5.72 5.69 -16.80
CA ILE A 247 -5.17 6.83 -17.51
C ILE A 247 -5.29 6.53 -19.00
N ASP A 248 -5.99 7.39 -19.71
CA ASP A 248 -6.28 7.15 -21.11
C ASP A 248 -5.00 7.18 -21.97
N ILE A 249 -4.09 8.14 -21.68
CA ILE A 249 -2.82 8.25 -22.39
C ILE A 249 -1.70 8.65 -21.43
N ILE A 250 -0.58 7.91 -21.47
CA ILE A 250 0.69 8.30 -20.86
C ILE A 250 1.64 8.66 -21.99
N SER A 251 2.21 9.86 -21.96
CA SER A 251 3.15 10.33 -22.97
C SER A 251 4.36 11.02 -22.36
N LYS A 252 5.46 11.07 -23.09
CA LYS A 252 6.71 11.72 -22.69
C LYS A 252 7.02 12.84 -23.67
N CYS A 253 7.40 14.01 -23.13
CA CYS A 253 7.95 15.11 -23.92
C CYS A 253 9.07 15.78 -23.10
N GLY A 254 10.30 15.79 -23.62
CA GLY A 254 11.46 16.22 -22.86
C GLY A 254 11.64 15.43 -21.56
N ASP A 255 11.82 16.15 -20.45
CA ASP A 255 12.01 15.59 -19.11
C ASP A 255 10.69 15.44 -18.32
N THR A 256 9.54 15.43 -19.02
CA THR A 256 8.23 15.37 -18.38
C THR A 256 7.41 14.20 -18.92
N LEU A 257 6.81 13.46 -17.99
CA LEU A 257 5.75 12.49 -18.25
C LEU A 257 4.39 13.13 -18.06
N TYR A 258 3.56 12.98 -19.06
CA TYR A 258 2.19 13.51 -19.09
C TYR A 258 1.19 12.38 -18.91
N PHE A 259 0.23 12.58 -18.02
CA PHE A 259 -0.85 11.64 -17.74
C PHE A 259 -2.15 12.32 -18.15
N ALA A 260 -2.75 11.85 -19.24
CA ALA A 260 -3.89 12.47 -19.86
C ALA A 260 -5.19 11.72 -19.59
N GLU A 261 -6.22 12.46 -19.23
CA GLU A 261 -7.62 12.03 -19.24
C GLU A 261 -8.29 12.63 -20.47
N VAL A 262 -8.97 11.82 -21.27
CA VAL A 262 -9.64 12.23 -22.51
C VAL A 262 -11.15 12.28 -22.29
N LYS A 263 -11.77 13.40 -22.62
CA LYS A 263 -13.23 13.57 -22.59
C LYS A 263 -13.74 13.83 -24.01
N HIS A 264 -14.51 12.89 -24.53
CA HIS A 264 -15.15 13.02 -25.84
C HIS A 264 -16.62 13.46 -25.71
N ARG A 265 -17.03 14.45 -26.52
CA ARG A 265 -18.45 14.86 -26.68
C ARG A 265 -18.84 14.85 -28.13
N THR A 266 -20.06 14.44 -28.40
CA THR A 266 -20.63 14.41 -29.77
C THR A 266 -21.20 15.74 -30.21
N ASP A 267 -21.52 16.67 -29.29
CA ASP A 267 -22.19 17.92 -29.57
C ASP A 267 -21.23 19.10 -29.53
N ASP A 268 -21.28 19.93 -30.57
CA ASP A 268 -20.47 21.14 -30.74
C ASP A 268 -20.88 22.32 -29.84
N TYR A 269 -21.79 22.13 -28.90
CA TYR A 269 -22.22 23.20 -28.01
C TYR A 269 -21.17 23.54 -26.99
N ALA A 270 -20.67 24.76 -27.04
CA ALA A 270 -19.62 25.34 -26.23
C ALA A 270 -19.94 25.34 -24.73
N GLY A 271 -19.74 24.22 -24.07
CA GLY A 271 -19.74 24.10 -22.63
C GLY A 271 -18.41 23.46 -22.23
N ASP A 272 -17.80 24.04 -21.20
CA ASP A 272 -16.47 23.69 -20.66
C ASP A 272 -16.33 22.18 -20.40
N GLY A 273 -15.91 21.42 -21.44
CA GLY A 273 -15.73 19.95 -21.36
C GLY A 273 -14.71 19.52 -20.31
N LEU A 274 -13.88 20.44 -19.83
CA LEU A 274 -12.83 20.24 -18.84
C LEU A 274 -13.27 20.60 -17.41
N ALA A 275 -14.33 21.39 -17.22
CA ALA A 275 -14.98 21.61 -15.92
C ALA A 275 -15.54 20.31 -15.30
N ALA A 276 -15.55 19.21 -16.07
CA ALA A 276 -16.05 17.90 -15.65
C ALA A 276 -15.00 17.03 -14.91
N ILE A 277 -13.73 17.48 -14.76
CA ILE A 277 -12.77 16.73 -13.95
C ILE A 277 -13.03 17.02 -12.48
N THR A 278 -13.78 16.13 -11.87
CA THR A 278 -14.09 16.22 -10.44
C THR A 278 -12.82 16.17 -9.60
N ARG A 279 -12.85 16.75 -8.40
CA ARG A 279 -11.75 16.66 -7.42
C ARG A 279 -11.35 15.19 -7.15
N LYS A 280 -12.33 14.27 -7.14
CA LYS A 280 -12.10 12.83 -7.01
C LYS A 280 -11.24 12.28 -8.17
N LYS A 281 -11.60 12.59 -9.42
CA LYS A 281 -10.84 12.12 -10.60
C LYS A 281 -9.44 12.71 -10.65
N ARG A 282 -9.27 13.97 -10.31
CA ARG A 282 -7.97 14.63 -10.22
C ARG A 282 -7.05 13.94 -9.21
N ASN A 283 -7.56 13.63 -8.02
CA ASN A 283 -6.80 12.89 -7.01
C ASN A 283 -6.41 11.48 -7.50
N GLN A 284 -7.30 10.80 -8.22
CA GLN A 284 -7.01 9.51 -8.85
C GLN A 284 -5.89 9.62 -9.88
N MET A 285 -5.89 10.66 -10.72
CA MET A 285 -4.84 10.90 -11.71
C MET A 285 -3.49 11.21 -11.05
N HIS A 286 -3.46 12.04 -9.99
CA HIS A 286 -2.25 12.29 -9.20
C HIS A 286 -1.66 11.01 -8.62
N TYR A 287 -2.52 10.17 -8.08
CA TYR A 287 -2.11 8.85 -7.59
C TYR A 287 -1.53 7.99 -8.71
N ALA A 288 -2.23 7.90 -9.84
CA ALA A 288 -1.81 7.13 -10.99
C ALA A 288 -0.43 7.52 -11.49
N ALA A 289 -0.17 8.82 -11.62
CA ALA A 289 1.09 9.35 -12.07
C ALA A 289 2.25 8.97 -11.14
N ARG A 290 2.07 9.13 -9.83
CA ARG A 290 3.07 8.75 -8.84
C ARG A 290 3.30 7.24 -8.76
N PHE A 291 2.21 6.46 -8.83
CA PHE A 291 2.29 5.00 -8.85
C PHE A 291 3.04 4.50 -10.09
N TYR A 292 2.74 5.05 -11.28
CA TYR A 292 3.43 4.74 -12.52
C TYR A 292 4.92 5.04 -12.40
N ALA A 293 5.29 6.24 -11.96
CA ALA A 293 6.68 6.65 -11.80
C ALA A 293 7.43 5.73 -10.82
N HIS A 294 6.82 5.35 -9.70
CA HIS A 294 7.41 4.43 -8.74
C HIS A 294 7.57 3.01 -9.32
N HIS A 295 6.52 2.49 -9.97
CA HIS A 295 6.52 1.16 -10.59
C HIS A 295 7.58 1.03 -11.69
N GLU A 296 7.68 2.03 -12.56
CA GLU A 296 8.67 2.10 -13.64
C GLU A 296 10.06 2.60 -13.18
N ARG A 297 10.25 2.82 -11.87
CA ARG A 297 11.51 3.31 -11.26
C ARG A 297 12.01 4.63 -11.85
N ILE A 298 11.08 5.50 -12.23
CA ILE A 298 11.37 6.82 -12.79
C ILE A 298 11.58 7.82 -11.65
N THR A 299 12.81 8.27 -11.44
CA THR A 299 13.16 9.18 -10.32
C THR A 299 13.53 10.60 -10.78
N THR A 300 13.74 10.82 -12.07
CA THR A 300 14.33 12.05 -12.60
C THR A 300 13.40 12.87 -13.51
N MET A 301 12.17 12.41 -13.74
CA MET A 301 11.24 13.10 -14.64
C MET A 301 10.16 13.87 -13.86
N ASN A 302 9.75 15.01 -14.40
CA ASN A 302 8.59 15.72 -13.93
C ASN A 302 7.30 14.96 -14.29
N LEU A 303 6.26 15.03 -13.45
CA LEU A 303 4.97 14.42 -13.68
C LEU A 303 3.93 15.51 -13.86
N GLN A 304 3.25 15.52 -15.00
CA GLN A 304 2.24 16.51 -15.34
C GLN A 304 0.91 15.83 -15.66
N LEU A 305 -0.16 16.28 -15.03
CA LEU A 305 -1.51 15.86 -15.37
C LEU A 305 -2.09 16.79 -16.41
N ILE A 306 -2.75 16.22 -17.42
CA ILE A 306 -3.44 16.99 -18.44
C ILE A 306 -4.84 16.42 -18.71
N ALA A 307 -5.75 17.29 -19.07
CA ALA A 307 -7.08 16.96 -19.58
C ALA A 307 -7.17 17.30 -21.04
N ILE A 308 -7.71 16.40 -21.84
CA ILE A 308 -7.88 16.58 -23.28
C ILE A 308 -9.37 16.48 -23.63
N ALA A 309 -9.93 17.57 -24.13
CA ALA A 309 -11.29 17.56 -24.66
C ALA A 309 -11.25 17.28 -26.18
N THR A 310 -12.07 16.33 -26.61
CA THR A 310 -12.28 16.03 -28.03
C THR A 310 -13.76 16.19 -28.39
N SER A 311 -14.06 16.68 -29.60
CA SER A 311 -15.43 16.89 -30.10
C SER A 311 -15.54 16.49 -31.56
N GLY A 312 -16.78 16.22 -31.99
CA GLY A 312 -17.13 15.95 -33.37
C GLY A 312 -17.05 14.51 -33.84
N SER A 313 -17.46 14.25 -35.06
CA SER A 313 -17.37 12.95 -35.75
C SER A 313 -16.88 13.17 -37.18
N PRO A 314 -15.60 12.90 -37.51
CA PRO A 314 -14.56 12.26 -36.65
C PRO A 314 -14.10 13.18 -35.53
N PRO A 315 -13.65 12.61 -34.39
CA PRO A 315 -13.20 13.36 -33.23
C PRO A 315 -11.97 14.23 -33.53
N ARG A 316 -12.00 15.47 -33.01
CA ARG A 316 -10.87 16.41 -33.05
C ARG A 316 -10.59 16.94 -31.64
N VAL A 317 -9.31 17.15 -31.32
CA VAL A 317 -8.93 17.80 -30.07
C VAL A 317 -9.33 19.28 -30.14
N VAL A 318 -10.13 19.70 -29.18
CA VAL A 318 -10.58 21.11 -29.06
C VAL A 318 -9.83 21.85 -27.96
N ARG A 319 -9.35 21.13 -26.91
CA ARG A 319 -8.65 21.77 -25.80
C ARG A 319 -7.72 20.78 -25.10
N ILE A 320 -6.58 21.26 -24.64
CA ILE A 320 -5.66 20.55 -23.73
C ILE A 320 -5.32 21.52 -22.61
N GLU A 321 -5.51 21.10 -21.37
CA GLU A 321 -5.21 21.90 -20.18
C GLU A 321 -4.43 21.09 -19.14
N ALA A 322 -3.56 21.78 -18.40
CA ALA A 322 -2.97 21.24 -17.21
C ALA A 322 -4.04 21.08 -16.13
N VAL A 323 -3.94 19.98 -15.38
CA VAL A 323 -4.80 19.70 -14.23
C VAL A 323 -3.97 19.94 -12.98
N GLU A 324 -4.31 21.00 -12.23
CA GLU A 324 -3.65 21.37 -10.97
C GLU A 324 -4.22 20.62 -9.75
#